data_6f498b0a54066da1ce705bc73d98fb09
#
_entry.id   6f498b0a54066da1ce705bc73d98fb09
#
_cell.length_a   1.000
_cell.length_b   1.000
_cell.length_c   1.000
_cell.angle_alpha   90.00
_cell.angle_beta   90.00
_cell.angle_gamma   90.00
#
_symmetry.space_group_name_H-M   'P 1'
#
loop_
_entity.id
_entity.type
_entity.pdbx_description
1 polymer ?
#
loop_
_entity_poly.entity_id
_entity_poly.type
_entity_poly.pdbx_seq_one_letter_code
_entity_poly.pdbx_strand_id
1 'polypeptide(L)' 'MDKELDGKKVAILVANGFEQVELTGPKEALEQAGAETRIVSPEKGAVRSWDMKEWGRDFPVDVPLDTAN' A
#
# COMPACT_ATOMS: atom_id res chain seq x y z
N MET A 1 9.99 -15.19 17.02
CA MET A 1 8.68 -14.53 17.10
C MET A 1 7.79 -15.05 15.99
N ASP A 2 6.60 -15.45 16.32
CA ASP A 2 5.69 -16.00 15.35
C ASP A 2 5.21 -14.90 14.39
N LYS A 3 5.21 -15.24 13.12
CA LYS A 3 4.68 -14.34 12.10
C LYS A 3 3.30 -14.86 11.72
N GLU A 4 2.30 -14.31 12.37
CA GLU A 4 0.92 -14.79 12.26
C GLU A 4 0.36 -14.74 10.85
N LEU A 5 0.90 -13.84 10.03
CA LEU A 5 0.40 -13.61 8.69
C LEU A 5 1.30 -14.20 7.60
N ASP A 6 2.24 -15.08 7.97
CA ASP A 6 3.09 -15.73 6.99
C ASP A 6 2.26 -16.41 5.91
N GLY A 7 2.61 -16.12 4.65
CA GLY A 7 1.91 -16.68 3.50
C GLY A 7 0.65 -15.95 3.10
N LYS A 8 0.22 -14.96 3.88
CA LYS A 8 -0.95 -14.17 3.54
C LYS A 8 -0.58 -13.06 2.56
N LYS A 9 -1.47 -12.80 1.63
CA LYS A 9 -1.34 -11.68 0.70
C LYS A 9 -2.43 -10.66 1.01
N VAL A 10 -2.04 -9.41 1.21
CA VAL A 10 -2.96 -8.34 1.58
C VAL A 10 -2.91 -7.25 0.54
N ALA A 11 -4.05 -6.93 -0.04
CA ALA A 11 -4.17 -5.83 -0.99
C ALA A 11 -4.50 -4.55 -0.23
N ILE A 12 -3.75 -3.48 -0.52
CA ILE A 12 -4.01 -2.17 0.07
C ILE A 12 -4.47 -1.26 -1.05
N LEU A 13 -5.72 -0.82 -0.97
CA LEU A 13 -6.34 0.01 -2.00
C LEU A 13 -6.13 1.49 -1.68
N VAL A 14 -5.48 2.20 -2.57
CA VAL A 14 -5.21 3.64 -2.40
C VAL A 14 -5.39 4.38 -3.72
N ALA A 15 -5.62 5.69 -3.63
CA ALA A 15 -5.69 6.58 -4.78
C ALA A 15 -4.87 7.83 -4.46
N ASN A 16 -4.56 8.63 -5.48
CA ASN A 16 -3.79 9.85 -5.29
C ASN A 16 -4.37 10.73 -4.19
N GLY A 17 -3.51 11.29 -3.35
CA GLY A 17 -3.91 12.13 -2.25
C GLY A 17 -4.18 11.40 -0.94
N PHE A 18 -3.95 10.09 -0.90
CA PHE A 18 -4.12 9.35 0.36
C PHE A 18 -3.09 9.81 1.39
N GLU A 19 -3.47 9.71 2.67
CA GLU A 19 -2.55 10.08 3.76
C GLU A 19 -1.40 9.08 3.80
N GLN A 20 -0.18 9.58 3.69
CA GLN A 20 1.00 8.71 3.65
C GLN A 20 1.09 7.77 4.84
N VAL A 21 0.84 8.27 6.04
CA VAL A 21 0.93 7.47 7.26
C VAL A 21 -0.13 6.36 7.30
N GLU A 22 -1.25 6.56 6.64
CA GLU A 22 -2.30 5.54 6.59
C GLU A 22 -1.91 4.33 5.74
N LEU A 23 -0.95 4.51 4.85
CA LEU A 23 -0.38 3.40 4.10
C LEU A 23 0.86 2.83 4.80
N THR A 24 1.80 3.70 5.16
CA THR A 24 3.10 3.23 5.66
C THR A 24 2.98 2.49 6.99
N GLY A 25 2.11 2.96 7.89
CA GLY A 25 1.91 2.29 9.17
C GLY A 25 1.34 0.88 9.04
N PRO A 26 0.16 0.73 8.43
CA PRO A 26 -0.43 -0.60 8.27
C PRO A 26 0.41 -1.53 7.40
N LYS A 27 1.00 -1.00 6.32
CA LYS A 27 1.84 -1.80 5.43
C LYS A 27 3.02 -2.39 6.18
N GLU A 28 3.71 -1.56 6.96
CA GLU A 28 4.85 -2.01 7.75
C GLU A 28 4.42 -3.04 8.80
N ALA A 29 3.32 -2.79 9.49
CA ALA A 29 2.82 -3.72 10.50
C ALA A 29 2.47 -5.08 9.91
N LEU A 30 1.80 -5.08 8.75
CA LEU A 30 1.44 -6.32 8.08
C LEU A 30 2.69 -7.09 7.62
N GLU A 31 3.67 -6.39 7.08
CA GLU A 31 4.90 -7.02 6.61
C GLU A 31 5.72 -7.59 7.77
N GLN A 32 5.74 -6.88 8.89
CA GLN A 32 6.41 -7.39 10.09
C GLN A 32 5.73 -8.65 10.64
N ALA A 33 4.44 -8.80 10.41
CA ALA A 33 3.71 -9.99 10.79
C ALA A 33 3.83 -11.11 9.75
N GLY A 34 4.55 -10.88 8.65
CA GLY A 34 4.82 -11.89 7.64
C GLY A 34 3.95 -11.82 6.41
N ALA A 35 3.04 -10.86 6.32
CA ALA A 35 2.18 -10.72 5.15
C ALA A 35 2.94 -10.14 3.96
N GLU A 36 2.53 -10.54 2.77
CA GLU A 36 2.96 -9.92 1.54
C GLU A 36 1.93 -8.87 1.16
N THR A 37 2.36 -7.61 1.01
CA THR A 37 1.44 -6.53 0.70
C THR A 37 1.52 -6.18 -0.78
N ARG A 38 0.39 -5.76 -1.34
CA ARG A 38 0.29 -5.28 -2.72
C ARG A 38 -0.49 -3.98 -2.72
N ILE A 39 0.06 -2.97 -3.36
CA ILE A 39 -0.63 -1.69 -3.52
C ILE A 39 -1.50 -1.77 -4.75
N VAL A 40 -2.80 -1.60 -4.55
CA VAL A 40 -3.81 -1.63 -5.62
C VAL A 40 -4.37 -0.23 -5.77
N SER A 41 -4.40 0.29 -6.99
CA SER A 41 -4.86 1.66 -7.21
C SER A 41 -5.45 1.80 -8.61
N PRO A 42 -6.42 2.71 -8.80
CA PRO A 42 -6.84 3.08 -10.16
C PRO A 42 -5.74 3.79 -10.95
N GLU A 43 -4.70 4.27 -10.25
CA GLU A 43 -3.57 4.90 -10.90
C GLU A 43 -2.65 3.85 -11.53
N LYS A 44 -1.95 4.23 -12.60
CA LYS A 44 -0.99 3.35 -13.26
C LYS A 44 0.42 3.80 -12.92
N GLY A 45 1.28 2.82 -12.63
CA GLY A 45 2.68 3.07 -12.33
C GLY A 45 2.93 3.44 -10.89
N ALA A 46 2.47 4.59 -10.44
CA ALA A 46 2.70 5.04 -9.07
C ALA A 46 1.50 5.82 -8.55
N VAL A 47 1.34 5.82 -7.25
CA VAL A 47 0.32 6.58 -6.56
C VAL A 47 1.01 7.56 -5.62
N ARG A 48 0.54 8.80 -5.59
CA ARG A 48 1.16 9.86 -4.80
C ARG A 48 0.42 10.06 -3.49
N SER A 49 1.18 10.03 -2.41
CA SER A 49 0.63 10.25 -1.07
C SER A 49 0.58 11.73 -0.73
N TRP A 50 -0.19 12.04 0.31
CA TRP A 50 -0.25 13.37 0.92
C TRP A 50 0.36 13.26 2.30
N ASP A 51 1.31 14.15 2.62
CA ASP A 51 2.00 14.13 3.90
C ASP A 51 1.76 15.45 4.61
N MET A 52 0.73 15.48 5.40
CA MET A 52 0.30 16.62 6.22
C MET A 52 -0.08 17.84 5.39
N LYS A 53 0.89 18.60 4.89
CA LYS A 53 0.65 19.87 4.18
C LYS A 53 1.21 19.88 2.77
N GLU A 54 1.80 18.77 2.34
CA GLU A 54 2.45 18.72 1.03
C GLU A 54 2.37 17.32 0.44
N TRP A 55 2.71 17.24 -0.82
CA TRP A 55 2.79 15.92 -1.46
C TRP A 55 3.91 15.11 -0.81
N GLY A 56 3.60 13.89 -0.42
CA GLY A 56 4.56 12.97 0.12
C GLY A 56 5.22 12.12 -0.95
N ARG A 57 5.65 10.92 -0.56
CA ARG A 57 6.32 10.01 -1.48
C ARG A 57 5.36 9.42 -2.50
N ASP A 58 5.90 9.05 -3.66
CA ASP A 58 5.20 8.19 -4.61
C ASP A 58 5.44 6.73 -4.24
N PHE A 59 4.40 5.92 -4.37
CA PHE A 59 4.50 4.49 -4.11
C PHE A 59 4.18 3.75 -5.40
N PRO A 60 4.97 2.73 -5.76
CA PRO A 60 4.66 1.96 -6.96
C PRO A 60 3.35 1.21 -6.80
N VAL A 61 2.55 1.22 -7.85
CA VAL A 61 1.31 0.47 -7.87
C VAL A 61 1.63 -0.95 -8.30
N ASP A 62 1.37 -1.92 -7.43
CA ASP A 62 1.64 -3.32 -7.74
C ASP A 62 0.60 -3.87 -8.69
N VAL A 63 -0.67 -3.51 -8.49
CA VAL A 63 -1.76 -4.00 -9.32
C VAL A 63 -2.68 -2.83 -9.69
N PRO A 64 -2.69 -2.38 -10.94
CA PRO A 64 -3.65 -1.37 -11.37
C PRO A 64 -5.07 -1.92 -11.28
N LEU A 65 -6.00 -1.10 -10.81
CA LEU A 65 -7.35 -1.56 -10.52
C LEU A 65 -8.08 -2.09 -11.76
N ASP A 66 -7.82 -1.51 -12.91
CA ASP A 66 -8.45 -1.94 -14.16
C ASP A 66 -8.01 -3.33 -14.61
N THR A 67 -6.93 -3.87 -14.04
CA THR A 67 -6.43 -5.21 -14.35
C THR A 67 -6.47 -6.14 -13.14
N ALA A 68 -7.04 -5.69 -12.02
CA ALA A 68 -7.03 -6.43 -10.77
C ALA A 68 -8.13 -7.49 -10.68
N ASN A 69 -8.97 -7.60 -11.66
CA ASN A 69 -10.08 -8.57 -11.68
C ASN A 69 -9.60 -9.98 -11.94
#